data_48d6ef5e5d4359ec4f580509d378faad
#
_entry.id   48d6ef5e5d4359ec4f580509d378faad
#
_cell.length_a   1.000
_cell.length_b   1.000
_cell.length_c   1.000
_cell.angle_alpha   90.00
_cell.angle_beta   90.00
_cell.angle_gamma   90.00
#
_symmetry.space_group_name_H-M   'P 1'
#
loop_
_entity.id
_entity.type
_entity.pdbx_description
1 polymer ?
#
loop_
_entity_poly.entity_id
_entity_poly.type
_entity_poly.pdbx_seq_one_letter_code
_entity_poly.pdbx_strand_id
1 'polypeptide(L)'
;MQSRYEPVFEREMGCTEAEWLGWLPAAVGACAWQRNGQSATVEVPPGALALRWETRPPRVIALMRMPVLHVHFTFSGLDDAQRYQFMRRFDLYMQRGGG
;
A
#
# COMPACT_ATOMS: atom_id res chain seq x y z
N MET A 1 0.87 -9.08 -11.58
CA MET A 1 0.84 -9.27 -10.11
C MET A 1 2.12 -9.93 -9.65
N GLN A 2 2.67 -9.49 -8.54
CA GLN A 2 3.86 -10.09 -7.99
C GLN A 2 3.56 -11.48 -7.45
N SER A 3 4.52 -12.39 -7.57
CA SER A 3 4.41 -13.75 -7.00
C SER A 3 5.05 -13.83 -5.63
N ARG A 4 5.80 -12.81 -5.22
CA ARG A 4 6.51 -12.78 -3.96
C ARG A 4 6.64 -11.35 -3.45
N TYR A 5 6.56 -11.19 -2.11
CA TYR A 5 6.72 -9.90 -1.44
C TYR A 5 7.77 -10.04 -0.34
N GLU A 6 8.78 -9.19 -0.40
CA GLU A 6 9.78 -9.11 0.66
C GLU A 6 9.15 -8.55 1.94
N PRO A 7 9.76 -8.79 3.12
CA PRO A 7 9.25 -8.20 4.36
C PRO A 7 9.26 -6.68 4.35
N VAL A 8 10.26 -6.08 3.69
CA VAL A 8 10.39 -4.62 3.60
C VAL A 8 10.55 -4.25 2.14
N PHE A 9 9.70 -3.38 1.66
CA PHE A 9 9.80 -2.88 0.29
C PHE A 9 9.13 -1.53 0.14
N GLU A 10 9.43 -0.86 -0.95
CA GLU A 10 8.86 0.44 -1.31
C GLU A 10 8.27 0.36 -2.70
N ARG A 11 7.30 1.22 -2.96
CA ARG A 11 6.78 1.38 -4.32
C ARG A 11 6.30 2.80 -4.53
N GLU A 12 6.34 3.24 -5.78
CA GLU A 12 5.69 4.47 -6.21
C GLU A 12 4.32 4.13 -6.77
N MET A 13 3.31 4.89 -6.35
CA MET A 13 1.96 4.72 -6.85
C MET A 13 1.53 5.98 -7.58
N GLY A 14 0.85 5.80 -8.72
CA GLY A 14 0.37 6.91 -9.53
C GLY A 14 -0.96 7.44 -9.01
N CYS A 15 -0.98 7.92 -7.78
CA CYS A 15 -2.20 8.40 -7.14
C CYS A 15 -1.89 9.54 -6.17
N THR A 16 -2.94 10.26 -5.78
CA THR A 16 -2.86 11.25 -4.72
C THR A 16 -3.01 10.58 -3.36
N GLU A 17 -2.64 11.29 -2.30
CA GLU A 17 -2.88 10.80 -0.94
C GLU A 17 -4.38 10.59 -0.69
N ALA A 18 -5.22 11.50 -1.18
CA ALA A 18 -6.67 11.37 -0.99
C ALA A 18 -7.21 10.09 -1.64
N GLU A 19 -6.73 9.76 -2.84
CA GLU A 19 -7.11 8.52 -3.51
C GLU A 19 -6.63 7.29 -2.73
N TRP A 20 -5.38 7.30 -2.30
CA TRP A 20 -4.81 6.24 -1.47
C TRP A 20 -5.65 5.99 -0.22
N LEU A 21 -5.99 7.06 0.51
CA LEU A 21 -6.78 6.96 1.73
C LEU A 21 -8.20 6.47 1.45
N GLY A 22 -8.74 6.79 0.28
CA GLY A 22 -10.05 6.29 -0.13
C GLY A 22 -10.07 4.80 -0.42
N TRP A 23 -8.97 4.25 -0.95
CA TRP A 23 -8.89 2.83 -1.30
C TRP A 23 -8.43 1.96 -0.13
N LEU A 24 -7.70 2.54 0.82
CA LEU A 24 -7.03 1.79 1.88
C LEU A 24 -7.97 0.92 2.72
N PRO A 25 -9.15 1.41 3.16
CA PRO A 25 -10.04 0.56 3.97
C PRO A 25 -10.45 -0.74 3.27
N ALA A 26 -10.79 -0.66 1.98
CA ALA A 26 -11.16 -1.86 1.23
C ALA A 26 -9.94 -2.77 1.00
N ALA A 27 -8.78 -2.18 0.78
CA ALA A 27 -7.56 -2.95 0.52
C ALA A 27 -7.12 -3.77 1.74
N VAL A 28 -7.25 -3.20 2.95
CA VAL A 28 -6.91 -3.95 4.17
C VAL A 28 -8.00 -4.96 4.55
N GLY A 29 -9.20 -4.79 4.05
CA GLY A 29 -10.29 -5.72 4.26
C GLY A 29 -10.74 -5.79 5.70
N ALA A 30 -10.87 -7.02 6.23
CA ALA A 30 -11.34 -7.25 7.58
C ALA A 30 -10.27 -7.07 8.65
N CYS A 31 -9.03 -6.79 8.28
CA CYS A 31 -7.94 -6.59 9.22
C CYS A 31 -8.17 -5.31 10.02
N ALA A 32 -7.92 -5.36 11.31
CA ALA A 32 -7.94 -4.17 12.15
C ALA A 32 -6.77 -3.27 11.75
N TRP A 33 -7.02 -1.97 11.65
CA TRP A 33 -5.97 -1.05 11.26
C TRP A 33 -6.20 0.32 11.88
N GLN A 34 -5.12 1.07 12.01
CA GLN A 34 -5.15 2.38 12.62
C GLN A 34 -4.21 3.31 11.88
N ARG A 35 -4.72 4.48 11.55
CA ARG A 35 -3.93 5.52 10.86
C ARG A 35 -3.43 6.54 11.87
N ASN A 36 -2.20 7.02 11.64
CA ASN A 36 -1.62 8.12 12.40
C ASN A 36 -0.85 9.00 11.43
N GLY A 37 -1.48 10.11 10.99
CA GLY A 37 -0.87 11.01 10.01
C GLY A 37 -0.65 10.31 8.68
N GLN A 38 0.60 10.27 8.22
CA GLN A 38 0.99 9.63 6.96
C GLN A 38 1.53 8.22 7.19
N SER A 39 1.05 7.56 8.22
CA SER A 39 1.39 6.17 8.51
C SER A 39 0.15 5.42 8.97
N ALA A 40 0.23 4.10 8.88
CA ALA A 40 -0.82 3.21 9.35
C ALA A 40 -0.21 1.89 9.80
N THR A 41 -0.86 1.25 10.75
CA THR A 41 -0.50 -0.09 11.18
C THR A 41 -1.69 -0.99 10.94
N VAL A 42 -1.46 -2.09 10.25
CA VAL A 42 -2.49 -3.09 9.94
C VAL A 42 -2.16 -4.37 10.68
N GLU A 43 -3.11 -4.89 11.45
CA GLU A 43 -2.93 -6.18 12.11
C GLU A 43 -3.22 -7.30 11.11
N VAL A 44 -2.20 -8.09 10.80
CA VAL A 44 -2.30 -9.22 9.87
C VAL A 44 -1.86 -10.46 10.65
N PRO A 45 -2.75 -11.07 11.46
CA PRO A 45 -2.34 -12.19 12.32
C PRO A 45 -1.64 -13.29 11.51
N PRO A 46 -0.52 -13.84 12.02
CA PRO A 46 0.08 -13.61 13.34
C PRO A 46 1.03 -12.42 13.44
N GLY A 47 1.06 -11.54 12.47
CA GLY A 47 1.97 -10.40 12.45
C GLY A 47 1.27 -9.09 12.15
N ALA A 48 2.01 -8.17 11.53
CA ALA A 48 1.51 -6.83 11.25
C ALA A 48 2.19 -6.25 10.00
N LEU A 49 1.54 -5.22 9.45
CA LEU A 49 2.10 -4.42 8.37
C LEU A 49 2.14 -2.96 8.82
N ALA A 50 3.31 -2.36 8.76
CA ALA A 50 3.47 -0.92 8.94
C ALA A 50 3.57 -0.26 7.57
N LEU A 51 2.73 0.74 7.36
CA LEU A 51 2.70 1.55 6.15
C LEU A 51 3.14 2.96 6.47
N ARG A 52 3.90 3.56 5.57
CA ARG A 52 4.25 4.97 5.64
C ARG A 52 4.31 5.51 4.23
N TRP A 53 3.71 6.67 4.02
CA TRP A 53 3.65 7.24 2.67
C TRP A 53 3.98 8.71 2.69
N GLU A 54 4.39 9.20 1.52
CA GLU A 54 4.67 10.61 1.32
C GLU A 54 4.37 11.00 -0.12
N THR A 55 3.86 12.20 -0.29
CA THR A 55 3.62 12.77 -1.61
C THR A 55 4.95 13.21 -2.21
N ARG A 56 5.21 12.82 -3.45
CA ARG A 56 6.38 13.23 -4.22
C ARG A 56 5.98 14.20 -5.31
N PRO A 57 6.94 14.92 -5.89
CA PRO A 57 6.63 15.79 -7.03
C PRO A 57 5.97 14.98 -8.16
N PRO A 58 4.95 15.54 -8.83
CA PRO A 58 4.28 14.83 -9.91
C PRO A 58 5.24 14.49 -11.03
N ARG A 59 4.99 13.36 -11.70
CA ARG A 59 5.71 12.99 -12.89
C ARG A 59 5.06 13.69 -14.09
N VAL A 60 5.87 14.38 -14.87
CA VAL A 60 5.39 15.09 -16.06
C VAL A 60 5.90 14.36 -17.30
N ILE A 61 4.98 13.89 -18.13
CA ILE A 61 5.29 13.23 -19.39
C ILE A 61 4.48 13.95 -20.47
N ALA A 62 5.19 14.66 -21.37
CA ALA A 62 4.57 15.53 -22.37
C ALA A 62 3.64 16.54 -21.69
N LEU A 63 2.33 16.53 -21.99
CA LEU A 63 1.35 17.42 -21.38
C LEU A 63 0.64 16.78 -20.18
N MET A 64 1.00 15.55 -19.83
CA MET A 64 0.36 14.83 -18.74
C MET A 64 1.10 15.04 -17.42
N ARG A 65 0.33 15.26 -16.38
CA ARG A 65 0.82 15.39 -15.03
C ARG A 65 0.26 14.25 -14.21
N MET A 66 1.12 13.38 -13.67
CA MET A 66 0.69 12.22 -12.93
C MET A 66 1.12 12.38 -11.46
N PRO A 67 0.19 12.26 -10.50
CA PRO A 67 0.56 12.32 -9.10
C PRO A 67 1.46 11.12 -8.75
N VAL A 68 2.35 11.30 -7.78
CA VAL A 68 3.23 10.24 -7.29
C VAL A 68 3.15 10.19 -5.78
N LEU A 69 2.81 9.01 -5.27
CA LEU A 69 2.82 8.72 -3.84
C LEU A 69 3.84 7.62 -3.59
N HIS A 70 4.79 7.88 -2.70
CA HIS A 70 5.82 6.91 -2.34
C HIS A 70 5.38 6.19 -1.07
N VAL A 71 5.27 4.87 -1.12
CA VAL A 71 4.76 4.06 -0.02
C VAL A 71 5.80 3.06 0.44
N HIS A 72 6.04 3.02 1.75
CA HIS A 72 6.93 2.06 2.39
C HIS A 72 6.10 0.99 3.10
N PHE A 73 6.44 -0.27 2.85
CA PHE A 73 5.79 -1.44 3.44
C PHE A 73 6.79 -2.15 4.32
N THR A 74 6.43 -2.37 5.57
CA THR A 74 7.26 -3.14 6.51
C THR A 74 6.40 -4.18 7.21
N PHE A 75 6.58 -5.43 6.83
CA PHE A 75 5.90 -6.56 7.47
C PHE A 75 6.73 -7.09 8.62
N SER A 76 6.06 -7.56 9.66
CA SER A 76 6.69 -8.25 10.78
C SER A 76 5.84 -9.46 11.19
N GLY A 77 6.49 -10.55 11.53
CA GLY A 77 5.82 -11.74 12.04
C GLY A 77 5.06 -12.56 11.01
N LEU A 78 5.36 -12.39 9.71
CA LEU A 78 4.70 -13.13 8.63
C LEU A 78 5.74 -13.80 7.74
N ASP A 79 5.41 -15.01 7.27
CA ASP A 79 6.22 -15.71 6.28
C ASP A 79 5.85 -15.28 4.85
N ASP A 80 6.54 -15.84 3.87
CA ASP A 80 6.33 -15.50 2.45
C ASP A 80 4.88 -15.74 2.02
N ALA A 81 4.29 -16.85 2.41
CA ALA A 81 2.93 -17.20 2.01
C ALA A 81 1.90 -16.25 2.62
N GLN A 82 2.10 -15.88 3.87
CA GLN A 82 1.20 -14.97 4.58
C GLN A 82 1.27 -13.56 3.99
N ARG A 83 2.46 -13.08 3.67
CA ARG A 83 2.63 -11.79 2.99
C ARG A 83 1.96 -11.81 1.62
N TYR A 84 2.14 -12.89 0.87
CA TYR A 84 1.53 -13.03 -0.44
C TYR A 84 0.00 -12.98 -0.36
N GLN A 85 -0.59 -13.71 0.57
CA GLN A 85 -2.05 -13.74 0.73
C GLN A 85 -2.60 -12.35 1.04
N PHE A 86 -1.96 -11.63 1.93
CA PHE A 86 -2.40 -10.27 2.26
C PHE A 86 -2.27 -9.35 1.04
N MET A 87 -1.11 -9.35 0.40
CA MET A 87 -0.82 -8.42 -0.70
C MET A 87 -1.63 -8.74 -1.96
N ARG A 88 -2.00 -10.00 -2.16
CA ARG A 88 -2.85 -10.36 -3.28
C ARG A 88 -4.18 -9.61 -3.24
N ARG A 89 -4.81 -9.56 -2.08
CA ARG A 89 -6.03 -8.79 -1.89
C ARG A 89 -5.75 -7.28 -1.94
N PHE A 90 -4.73 -6.85 -1.25
CA PHE A 90 -4.35 -5.45 -1.19
C PHE A 90 -4.14 -4.87 -2.60
N ASP A 91 -3.34 -5.53 -3.40
CA ASP A 91 -3.05 -5.07 -4.75
C ASP A 91 -4.27 -5.12 -5.66
N LEU A 92 -5.13 -6.12 -5.47
CA LEU A 92 -6.36 -6.21 -6.26
C LEU A 92 -7.25 -4.99 -6.03
N TYR A 93 -7.40 -4.56 -4.79
CA TYR A 93 -8.23 -3.39 -4.47
C TYR A 93 -7.58 -2.08 -4.87
N MET A 94 -6.26 -2.00 -4.79
CA MET A 94 -5.53 -0.82 -5.27
C MET A 94 -5.65 -0.68 -6.79
N GLN A 95 -5.59 -1.79 -7.53
CA GLN A 95 -5.78 -1.77 -8.97
C GLN A 95 -7.19 -1.33 -9.36
N ARG A 96 -8.20 -1.79 -8.65
CA ARG A 96 -9.58 -1.40 -8.88
C ARG A 96 -9.80 0.08 -8.62
N GLY A 97 -9.04 0.65 -7.71
CA GLY A 97 -9.07 2.07 -7.45
C GLY A 97 -8.37 2.90 -8.51
N GLY A 98 -7.69 2.27 -9.48
CA GLY A 98 -6.97 2.95 -10.54
C GLY A 98 -5.56 3.39 -10.16
N GLY A 99 -5.06 2.90 -9.02
CA GLY A 99 -3.75 3.29 -8.50
C GLY A 99 -2.57 2.47 -9.03
#